data_8ffc332d214b8827dfb5d287cb73d29a
#
_entry.id   8ffc332d214b8827dfb5d287cb73d29a
#
_cell.length_a   1.000
_cell.length_b   1.000
_cell.length_c   1.000
_cell.angle_alpha   90.00
_cell.angle_beta   90.00
_cell.angle_gamma   90.00
#
_symmetry.space_group_name_H-M   'P 1'
#
loop_
_entity.id
_entity.type
_entity.pdbx_description
1 polymer ?
#
loop_
_entity_poly.entity_id
_entity_poly.type
_entity_poly.pdbx_seq_one_letter_code
_entity_poly.pdbx_strand_id
1 'polypeptide(L)'
;SGKANYVFIASMDVDPEKEAVFNEVYDKEHIPLIQKVPGVVSARRNVLAPLKMFIGGEVKTIVAEGEPKYSAIYELENPDVLTSEAWAKAVDAGRWPSEVRPYTRNRRHTLRKLTND
;
A
#
# COMPACT_ATOMS: atom_id res chain seq x y z
N SER A 1 -14.98 13.57 2.84
CA SER A 1 -13.93 13.21 1.89
C SER A 1 -14.47 13.32 0.48
N GLY A 2 -13.59 13.54 -0.49
CA GLY A 2 -13.96 13.68 -1.88
C GLY A 2 -14.05 12.33 -2.61
N LYS A 3 -14.11 12.42 -3.92
CA LYS A 3 -14.18 11.25 -4.79
C LYS A 3 -12.78 10.71 -5.06
N ALA A 4 -12.65 9.40 -5.02
CA ALA A 4 -11.40 8.74 -5.40
C ALA A 4 -11.25 8.79 -6.93
N ASN A 5 -10.16 9.38 -7.39
CA ASN A 5 -9.82 9.46 -8.81
C ASN A 5 -8.52 8.75 -9.14
N TYR A 6 -7.71 8.46 -8.14
CA TYR A 6 -6.41 7.81 -8.30
C TYR A 6 -6.23 6.73 -7.23
N VAL A 7 -5.40 5.76 -7.55
CA VAL A 7 -5.03 4.69 -6.62
C VAL A 7 -3.51 4.62 -6.55
N PHE A 8 -2.97 4.87 -5.36
CA PHE A 8 -1.56 4.69 -5.08
C PHE A 8 -1.36 3.35 -4.40
N ILE A 9 -0.49 2.51 -4.93
CA ILE A 9 -0.23 1.18 -4.39
C ILE A 9 1.23 1.09 -3.98
N ALA A 10 1.46 0.86 -2.69
CA ALA A 10 2.79 0.70 -2.14
C ALA A 10 2.97 -0.76 -1.73
N SER A 11 3.84 -1.47 -2.43
CA SER A 11 4.06 -2.90 -2.21
C SER A 11 5.49 -3.14 -1.73
N MET A 12 5.68 -4.13 -0.86
CA MET A 12 7.01 -4.42 -0.34
C MET A 12 7.05 -5.75 0.39
N ASP A 13 8.27 -6.27 0.53
CA ASP A 13 8.58 -7.36 1.44
C ASP A 13 9.25 -6.76 2.67
N VAL A 14 9.32 -7.54 3.73
CA VAL A 14 9.98 -7.13 4.97
C VAL A 14 10.81 -8.30 5.48
N ASP A 15 11.92 -7.98 6.14
CA ASP A 15 12.77 -9.01 6.75
C ASP A 15 11.95 -9.84 7.73
N PRO A 16 12.08 -11.18 7.72
CA PRO A 16 11.22 -12.05 8.54
C PRO A 16 11.23 -11.72 10.04
N GLU A 17 12.38 -11.33 10.58
CA GLU A 17 12.48 -10.99 12.01
C GLU A 17 11.81 -9.66 12.35
N LYS A 18 11.44 -8.89 11.34
CA LYS A 18 10.76 -7.59 11.52
C LYS A 18 9.28 -7.64 11.11
N GLU A 19 8.80 -8.80 10.69
CA GLU A 19 7.43 -8.90 10.15
C GLU A 19 6.37 -8.54 11.20
N ALA A 20 6.55 -8.96 12.44
CA ALA A 20 5.60 -8.66 13.50
C ALA A 20 5.51 -7.15 13.76
N VAL A 21 6.65 -6.47 13.89
CA VAL A 21 6.63 -5.02 14.12
C VAL A 21 6.16 -4.27 12.88
N PHE A 22 6.49 -4.76 11.70
CA PHE A 22 5.99 -4.21 10.44
C PHE A 22 4.46 -4.16 10.42
N ASN A 23 3.83 -5.28 10.73
CA ASN A 23 2.37 -5.36 10.72
C ASN A 23 1.75 -4.50 11.81
N GLU A 24 2.33 -4.50 13.02
CA GLU A 24 1.81 -3.69 14.11
C GLU A 24 1.89 -2.20 13.81
N VAL A 25 3.05 -1.73 13.38
CA VAL A 25 3.25 -0.30 13.10
C VAL A 25 2.39 0.14 11.92
N TYR A 26 2.29 -0.70 10.90
CA TYR A 26 1.48 -0.38 9.73
C TYR A 26 0.00 -0.21 10.13
N ASP A 27 -0.53 -1.17 10.88
CA ASP A 27 -1.95 -1.18 11.23
C ASP A 27 -2.30 -0.13 12.29
N LYS A 28 -1.44 0.06 13.28
CA LYS A 28 -1.75 0.91 14.44
C LYS A 28 -1.29 2.35 14.29
N GLU A 29 -0.30 2.61 13.44
CA GLU A 29 0.27 3.95 13.30
C GLU A 29 0.22 4.48 11.88
N HIS A 30 0.81 3.78 10.94
CA HIS A 30 1.02 4.29 9.58
C HIS A 30 -0.30 4.52 8.84
N ILE A 31 -1.15 3.50 8.77
CA ILE A 31 -2.44 3.61 8.08
C ILE A 31 -3.33 4.67 8.76
N PRO A 32 -3.53 4.65 10.09
CA PRO A 32 -4.36 5.70 10.71
C PRO A 32 -3.86 7.11 10.47
N LEU A 33 -2.54 7.31 10.47
CA LEU A 33 -1.97 8.64 10.21
C LEU A 33 -2.23 9.08 8.77
N ILE A 34 -2.05 8.18 7.81
CA ILE A 34 -2.26 8.49 6.40
C ILE A 34 -3.74 8.72 6.09
N GLN A 35 -4.64 8.00 6.75
CA GLN A 35 -6.08 8.20 6.56
C GLN A 35 -6.52 9.61 6.90
N LYS A 36 -5.77 10.33 7.72
CA LYS A 36 -6.09 11.71 8.11
C LYS A 36 -5.54 12.76 7.16
N VAL A 37 -4.71 12.36 6.19
CA VAL A 37 -4.13 13.31 5.22
C VAL A 37 -5.23 13.83 4.30
N PRO A 38 -5.34 15.15 4.12
CA PRO A 38 -6.33 15.71 3.20
C PRO A 38 -6.17 15.15 1.80
N GLY A 39 -7.27 14.70 1.21
CA GLY A 39 -7.28 14.11 -0.12
C GLY A 39 -7.13 12.59 -0.14
N VAL A 40 -6.82 11.96 0.98
CA VAL A 40 -6.85 10.50 1.11
C VAL A 40 -8.29 10.08 1.37
N VAL A 41 -8.86 9.31 0.43
CA VAL A 41 -10.24 8.84 0.52
C VAL A 41 -10.31 7.55 1.32
N SER A 42 -9.36 6.64 1.11
CA SER A 42 -9.29 5.39 1.85
C SER A 42 -7.84 4.89 1.89
N ALA A 43 -7.54 4.06 2.87
CA ALA A 43 -6.24 3.42 2.99
C ALA A 43 -6.47 2.02 3.57
N ARG A 44 -6.07 1.00 2.83
CA ARG A 44 -6.26 -0.40 3.22
C ARG A 44 -5.04 -1.22 2.87
N ARG A 45 -4.79 -2.22 3.68
CA ARG A 45 -3.69 -3.15 3.45
C ARG A 45 -4.18 -4.47 2.89
N ASN A 46 -3.27 -5.19 2.26
CA ASN A 46 -3.55 -6.54 1.79
C ASN A 46 -2.29 -7.39 1.83
N VAL A 47 -2.48 -8.68 1.71
CA VAL A 47 -1.40 -9.66 1.58
C VAL A 47 -1.67 -10.48 0.32
N LEU A 48 -0.58 -10.84 -0.38
CA LEU A 48 -0.68 -11.62 -1.61
C LEU A 48 -1.35 -12.96 -1.34
N ALA A 49 -2.32 -13.32 -2.16
CA ALA A 49 -3.08 -14.55 -2.03
C ALA A 49 -2.88 -15.44 -3.25
N PRO A 50 -3.04 -16.77 -3.11
CA PRO A 50 -2.97 -17.65 -4.27
C PRO A 50 -4.04 -17.30 -5.29
N LEU A 51 -3.69 -17.39 -6.56
CA LEU A 51 -4.61 -17.05 -7.65
C LEU A 51 -4.86 -18.25 -8.54
N LYS A 52 -6.12 -18.62 -8.69
CA LYS A 52 -6.59 -19.57 -9.70
C LYS A 52 -7.72 -18.93 -10.45
N MET A 53 -7.75 -19.14 -11.74
CA MET A 53 -8.82 -18.55 -12.55
C MET A 53 -9.02 -19.34 -13.85
N PHE A 54 -10.18 -19.18 -14.47
CA PHE A 54 -10.42 -19.71 -15.79
C PHE A 54 -9.67 -18.88 -16.84
N ILE A 55 -8.93 -19.57 -17.69
CA ILE A 55 -8.28 -19.00 -18.88
C ILE A 55 -8.47 -20.01 -20.00
N GLY A 56 -9.15 -19.59 -21.08
CA GLY A 56 -9.38 -20.46 -22.22
C GLY A 56 -10.19 -21.70 -21.88
N GLY A 57 -11.14 -21.58 -20.95
CA GLY A 57 -12.01 -22.69 -20.56
C GLY A 57 -11.45 -23.64 -19.53
N GLU A 58 -10.25 -23.39 -19.01
CA GLU A 58 -9.61 -24.24 -18.00
C GLU A 58 -9.22 -23.42 -16.78
N VAL A 59 -9.27 -24.07 -15.60
CA VAL A 59 -8.77 -23.46 -14.37
C VAL A 59 -7.25 -23.56 -14.36
N LYS A 60 -6.58 -22.43 -14.23
CA LYS A 60 -5.14 -22.35 -14.19
C LYS A 60 -4.68 -21.64 -12.93
N THR A 61 -3.54 -22.08 -12.39
CA THR A 61 -2.86 -21.40 -11.29
C THR A 61 -1.94 -20.34 -11.90
N ILE A 62 -2.10 -19.10 -11.44
CA ILE A 62 -1.27 -17.99 -11.89
C ILE A 62 -0.27 -17.67 -10.78
N VAL A 63 1.01 -17.65 -11.12
CA VAL A 63 2.07 -17.30 -10.18
C VAL A 63 2.61 -15.93 -10.57
N ALA A 64 2.54 -14.99 -9.64
CA ALA A 64 3.08 -13.64 -9.85
C ALA A 64 4.54 -13.65 -9.35
N GLU A 65 5.45 -13.99 -10.25
CA GLU A 65 6.87 -14.11 -9.92
C GLU A 65 7.44 -12.80 -9.39
N GLY A 66 8.11 -12.87 -8.22
CA GLY A 66 8.76 -11.70 -7.63
C GLY A 66 7.81 -10.66 -7.04
N GLU A 67 6.51 -10.94 -7.02
CA GLU A 67 5.54 -9.98 -6.48
C GLU A 67 5.72 -9.85 -4.97
N PRO A 68 5.77 -8.62 -4.44
CA PRO A 68 5.89 -8.42 -3.00
C PRO A 68 4.71 -9.00 -2.23
N LYS A 69 5.00 -9.50 -1.03
CA LYS A 69 3.98 -10.14 -0.19
C LYS A 69 2.91 -9.17 0.30
N TYR A 70 3.34 -7.96 0.69
CA TYR A 70 2.44 -6.98 1.30
C TYR A 70 2.23 -5.78 0.39
N SER A 71 1.01 -5.23 0.40
CA SER A 71 0.79 -3.92 -0.19
C SER A 71 -0.22 -3.13 0.61
N ALA A 72 -0.20 -1.82 0.39
CA ALA A 72 -1.19 -0.90 0.91
C ALA A 72 -1.77 -0.15 -0.29
N ILE A 73 -3.08 0.01 -0.29
CA ILE A 73 -3.80 0.67 -1.37
C ILE A 73 -4.44 1.93 -0.82
N TYR A 74 -4.07 3.06 -1.42
CA TYR A 74 -4.57 4.38 -1.03
C TYR A 74 -5.38 4.97 -2.16
N GLU A 75 -6.66 5.19 -1.91
CA GLU A 75 -7.49 5.92 -2.87
C GLU A 75 -7.33 7.41 -2.60
N LEU A 76 -7.06 8.17 -3.65
CA LEU A 76 -6.72 9.60 -3.55
C LEU A 76 -7.63 10.43 -4.45
N GLU A 77 -7.89 11.66 -4.03
CA GLU A 77 -8.64 12.62 -4.86
C GLU A 77 -7.82 13.07 -6.06
N ASN A 78 -6.51 13.29 -5.87
CA ASN A 78 -5.60 13.73 -6.93
C ASN A 78 -4.16 13.41 -6.55
N PRO A 79 -3.21 13.46 -7.52
CA PRO A 79 -1.81 13.10 -7.26
C PRO A 79 -1.08 14.06 -6.32
N ASP A 80 -1.55 15.29 -6.19
CA ASP A 80 -0.88 16.29 -5.34
C ASP A 80 -0.86 15.90 -3.87
N VAL A 81 -1.74 14.98 -3.47
CA VAL A 81 -1.75 14.43 -2.11
C VAL A 81 -0.37 13.85 -1.77
N LEU A 82 0.26 13.15 -2.71
CA LEU A 82 1.53 12.47 -2.48
C LEU A 82 2.73 13.42 -2.34
N THR A 83 2.59 14.65 -2.78
CA THR A 83 3.63 15.68 -2.65
C THR A 83 3.26 16.75 -1.62
N SER A 84 2.17 16.53 -0.88
CA SER A 84 1.73 17.50 0.13
C SER A 84 2.57 17.39 1.39
N GLU A 85 2.61 18.50 2.14
CA GLU A 85 3.30 18.53 3.42
C GLU A 85 2.66 17.57 4.43
N ALA A 86 1.32 17.47 4.39
CA ALA A 86 0.61 16.57 5.30
C ALA A 86 0.99 15.11 5.06
N TRP A 87 1.12 14.70 3.79
CA TRP A 87 1.59 13.35 3.44
C TRP A 87 3.02 13.13 3.95
N ALA A 88 3.91 14.10 3.70
CA ALA A 88 5.30 14.00 4.13
C ALA A 88 5.41 13.80 5.64
N LYS A 89 4.63 14.54 6.41
CA LYS A 89 4.63 14.40 7.87
C LYS A 89 4.05 13.05 8.32
N ALA A 90 2.98 12.61 7.68
CA ALA A 90 2.34 11.35 8.05
C ALA A 90 3.25 10.14 7.84
N VAL A 91 3.94 10.08 6.70
CA VAL A 91 4.80 8.93 6.39
C VAL A 91 6.08 8.88 7.23
N ASP A 92 6.47 9.98 7.84
CA ASP A 92 7.66 10.04 8.69
C ASP A 92 7.33 10.07 10.19
N ALA A 93 6.05 9.99 10.55
CA ALA A 93 5.64 10.02 11.95
C ALA A 93 5.74 8.61 12.57
N GLY A 94 5.86 8.59 13.91
CA GLY A 94 5.86 7.35 14.67
C GLY A 94 7.09 6.49 14.44
N ARG A 95 6.89 5.18 14.57
CA ARG A 95 7.98 4.19 14.52
C ARG A 95 8.34 3.74 13.09
N TRP A 96 7.56 4.16 12.09
CA TRP A 96 7.77 3.70 10.73
C TRP A 96 9.18 3.96 10.19
N PRO A 97 9.72 5.20 10.27
CA PRO A 97 11.02 5.48 9.66
C PRO A 97 12.19 4.73 10.28
N SER A 98 12.17 4.51 11.59
CA SER A 98 13.32 3.92 12.28
C SER A 98 13.19 2.42 12.49
N GLU A 99 11.98 1.91 12.75
CA GLU A 99 11.81 0.51 13.13
C GLU A 99 11.31 -0.37 12.00
N VAL A 100 10.78 0.20 10.92
CA VAL A 100 10.16 -0.55 9.83
C VAL A 100 10.81 -0.30 8.48
N ARG A 101 10.82 0.96 8.03
CA ARG A 101 11.29 1.31 6.68
C ARG A 101 12.65 0.69 6.32
N PRO A 102 13.69 0.74 7.18
CA PRO A 102 15.00 0.20 6.82
C PRO A 102 15.02 -1.31 6.58
N TYR A 103 14.00 -2.02 7.01
CA TYR A 103 13.94 -3.49 6.92
C TYR A 103 13.03 -3.96 5.80
N THR A 104 12.51 -3.01 4.99
CA THR A 104 11.69 -3.34 3.84
C THR A 104 12.56 -3.48 2.59
N ARG A 105 12.08 -4.31 1.65
CA ARG A 105 12.80 -4.56 0.40
C ARG A 105 11.80 -4.95 -0.69
N ASN A 106 12.29 -5.12 -1.93
CA ASN A 106 11.47 -5.45 -3.09
C ASN A 106 10.30 -4.49 -3.20
N ARG A 107 10.59 -3.18 -3.09
CA ARG A 107 9.57 -2.15 -3.03
C ARG A 107 9.11 -1.78 -4.43
N ARG A 108 7.80 -1.69 -4.60
CA ARG A 108 7.16 -1.24 -5.84
C ARG A 108 6.08 -0.24 -5.50
N HIS A 109 6.16 0.91 -6.12
CA HIS A 109 5.18 1.98 -5.92
C HIS A 109 4.59 2.34 -7.27
N THR A 110 3.26 2.33 -7.39
CA THR A 110 2.58 2.69 -8.62
C THR A 110 1.43 3.64 -8.32
N LEU A 111 1.16 4.52 -9.26
CA LEU A 111 -0.01 5.39 -9.23
C LEU A 111 -0.83 5.10 -10.47
N ARG A 112 -2.13 4.83 -10.27
CA ARG A 112 -3.05 4.59 -11.38
C ARG A 112 -4.19 5.58 -11.31
N LYS A 113 -4.59 6.08 -12.47
CA LYS A 113 -5.74 6.95 -12.59
C LYS A 113 -6.97 6.09 -12.87
N LEU A 114 -8.03 6.31 -12.09
CA LEU A 114 -9.30 5.64 -12.33
C LEU A 114 -9.95 6.24 -13.57
N THR A 115 -10.45 5.40 -14.48
CA THR A 115 -10.96 5.85 -15.77
C THR A 115 -12.48 5.84 -15.86
N ASN A 116 -13.16 5.33 -14.84
CA ASN A 116 -14.61 5.30 -14.80
C ASN A 116 -15.11 5.65 -13.40
N ASP A 117 -16.38 5.94 -13.31
CA ASP A 117 -17.02 6.27 -12.04
C ASP A 117 -17.38 5.02 -11.23
#